data_69e08d073f6e498b691b5d50f54d2c85
#
_entry.id   69e08d073f6e498b691b5d50f54d2c85
#
_cell.length_a   1.000
_cell.length_b   1.000
_cell.length_c   1.000
_cell.angle_alpha   90.00
_cell.angle_beta   90.00
_cell.angle_gamma   90.00
#
_symmetry.space_group_name_H-M   'P 1'
#
loop_
_entity.id
_entity.type
_entity.pdbx_description
1 polymer ?
#
loop_
_entity_poly.entity_id
_entity_poly.type
_entity_poly.pdbx_seq_one_letter_code
_entity_poly.pdbx_strand_id
1 'polypeptide(L)'
;LGLKVMAFDLNPDKAFTDKHKYLEVVDALENIFNESDIITLHTPLNDNTKHIISREVISKTLKKKPIIINTARGELVDSHAIVDGIKEGKIKGYLADVLKEEPLSKNEPLLACENVIITPHVGSRTFESVQRQGTMAVNNLIELVEKWT
;
A
#
# COMPACT_ATOMS: atom_id res chain seq x y z
N LEU A 1 1.32 12.34 15.15
CA LEU A 1 0.48 11.27 15.70
C LEU A 1 1.23 10.41 16.74
N GLY A 2 2.56 10.60 16.91
CA GLY A 2 3.37 9.88 17.90
C GLY A 2 3.55 8.39 17.61
N LEU A 3 3.37 7.96 16.36
CA LEU A 3 3.58 6.56 15.96
C LEU A 3 5.07 6.29 15.73
N LYS A 4 5.53 5.08 16.10
CA LYS A 4 6.80 4.55 15.62
C LYS A 4 6.58 4.10 14.17
N VAL A 5 7.48 4.50 13.26
CA VAL A 5 7.39 4.16 11.84
C VAL A 5 8.54 3.23 11.49
N MET A 6 8.22 2.07 10.91
CA MET A 6 9.17 1.19 10.28
C MET A 6 8.95 1.20 8.77
N ALA A 7 10.02 1.16 8.00
CA ALA A 7 9.96 1.06 6.54
C ALA A 7 10.89 -0.02 6.02
N PHE A 8 10.43 -0.73 4.99
CA PHE A 8 11.24 -1.62 4.18
C PHE A 8 11.26 -1.07 2.75
N ASP A 9 12.43 -0.84 2.21
CA ASP A 9 12.66 -0.42 0.83
C ASP A 9 13.94 -1.09 0.32
N LEU A 10 13.97 -1.50 -0.95
CA LEU A 10 15.16 -2.10 -1.57
C LEU A 10 16.30 -1.09 -1.76
N ASN A 11 15.96 0.20 -1.92
CA ASN A 11 16.90 1.30 -2.14
C ASN A 11 16.51 2.53 -1.31
N PRO A 12 16.62 2.47 0.02
CA PRO A 12 16.20 3.57 0.87
C PRO A 12 17.04 4.83 0.62
N ASP A 13 16.39 5.99 0.49
CA ASP A 13 17.06 7.27 0.42
C ASP A 13 17.69 7.62 1.78
N LYS A 14 18.99 7.42 1.90
CA LYS A 14 19.76 7.70 3.12
C LYS A 14 19.65 9.16 3.54
N ALA A 15 19.66 10.10 2.60
CA ALA A 15 19.54 11.52 2.92
C ALA A 15 18.18 11.87 3.54
N PHE A 16 17.14 11.14 3.13
CA PHE A 16 15.82 11.26 3.73
C PHE A 16 15.78 10.57 5.11
N THR A 17 16.24 9.34 5.22
CA THR A 17 16.14 8.55 6.45
C THR A 17 16.96 9.17 7.60
N ASP A 18 18.14 9.71 7.31
CA ASP A 18 19.00 10.35 8.30
C ASP A 18 18.38 11.61 8.93
N LYS A 19 17.50 12.29 8.21
CA LYS A 19 16.75 13.44 8.70
C LYS A 19 15.56 13.09 9.58
N HIS A 20 15.04 11.86 9.49
CA HIS A 20 13.79 11.45 10.12
C HIS A 20 14.02 10.39 11.19
N LYS A 21 14.55 10.79 12.35
CA LYS A 21 14.90 9.89 13.46
C LYS A 21 13.75 9.04 14.03
N TYR A 22 12.50 9.35 13.68
CA TYR A 22 11.33 8.57 14.02
C TYR A 22 11.10 7.37 13.08
N LEU A 23 11.84 7.33 11.97
CA LEU A 23 11.78 6.29 10.95
C LEU A 23 12.90 5.27 11.19
N GLU A 24 12.53 4.02 11.36
CA GLU A 24 13.43 2.87 11.39
C GLU A 24 13.35 2.15 10.05
N VAL A 25 14.45 2.10 9.30
CA VAL A 25 14.55 1.28 8.10
C VAL A 25 14.98 -0.12 8.52
N VAL A 26 14.21 -1.13 8.11
CA VAL A 26 14.46 -2.53 8.44
C VAL A 26 14.97 -3.28 7.22
N ASP A 27 15.86 -4.26 7.43
CA ASP A 27 16.50 -5.04 6.36
C ASP A 27 15.63 -6.21 5.86
N ALA A 28 14.57 -6.56 6.60
CA ALA A 28 13.71 -7.67 6.28
C ALA A 28 12.23 -7.29 6.36
N LEU A 29 11.46 -7.70 5.35
CA LEU A 29 10.03 -7.46 5.27
C LEU A 29 9.25 -8.13 6.40
N GLU A 30 9.77 -9.25 6.90
CA GLU A 30 9.23 -10.00 8.03
C GLU A 30 9.16 -9.16 9.32
N ASN A 31 10.07 -8.21 9.50
CA ASN A 31 10.03 -7.29 10.65
C ASN A 31 8.77 -6.42 10.59
N ILE A 32 8.45 -5.88 9.39
CA ILE A 32 7.20 -5.14 9.17
C ILE A 32 5.99 -6.02 9.53
N PHE A 33 5.95 -7.25 9.02
CA PHE A 33 4.81 -8.14 9.21
C PHE A 33 4.63 -8.58 10.67
N ASN A 34 5.72 -8.79 11.41
CA ASN A 34 5.67 -9.28 12.79
C ASN A 34 5.42 -8.17 13.82
N GLU A 35 5.83 -6.94 13.54
CA GLU A 35 5.92 -5.90 14.57
C GLU A 35 4.96 -4.71 14.35
N SER A 36 4.28 -4.64 13.18
CA SER A 36 3.41 -3.52 12.88
C SER A 36 1.97 -3.75 13.34
N ASP A 37 1.36 -2.71 13.92
CA ASP A 37 -0.08 -2.65 14.20
C ASP A 37 -0.86 -2.14 12.98
N ILE A 38 -0.19 -1.39 12.09
CA ILE A 38 -0.71 -0.90 10.82
C ILE A 38 0.35 -1.16 9.75
N ILE A 39 -0.04 -1.77 8.64
CA ILE A 39 0.82 -2.02 7.47
C ILE A 39 0.23 -1.25 6.30
N THR A 40 1.03 -0.41 5.65
CA THR A 40 0.61 0.33 4.45
C THR A 40 1.51 -0.02 3.27
N LEU A 41 0.89 -0.29 2.10
CA LEU A 41 1.59 -0.75 0.90
C LEU A 41 1.81 0.41 -0.06
N HIS A 42 3.07 0.62 -0.47
CA HIS A 42 3.51 1.67 -1.40
C HIS A 42 4.45 1.14 -2.49
N THR A 43 4.55 -0.17 -2.64
CA THR A 43 5.42 -0.81 -3.62
C THR A 43 4.75 -0.94 -4.99
N PRO A 44 5.50 -0.88 -6.11
CA PRO A 44 4.96 -1.18 -7.43
C PRO A 44 4.59 -2.66 -7.56
N LEU A 45 3.66 -2.97 -8.45
CA LEU A 45 3.32 -4.35 -8.80
C LEU A 45 4.36 -4.91 -9.79
N ASN A 46 4.94 -6.05 -9.42
CA ASN A 46 5.80 -6.89 -10.26
C ASN A 46 5.75 -8.34 -9.77
N ASP A 47 6.48 -9.25 -10.40
CA ASP A 47 6.45 -10.68 -10.05
C ASP A 47 6.88 -10.97 -8.61
N ASN A 48 7.76 -10.15 -8.02
CA ASN A 48 8.24 -10.31 -6.64
C ASN A 48 7.29 -9.69 -5.60
N THR A 49 6.43 -8.77 -6.00
CA THR A 49 5.52 -8.04 -5.10
C THR A 49 4.08 -8.49 -5.22
N LYS A 50 3.74 -9.24 -6.28
CA LYS A 50 2.41 -9.83 -6.44
C LYS A 50 2.09 -10.74 -5.26
N HIS A 51 0.93 -10.50 -4.64
CA HIS A 51 0.48 -11.19 -3.43
C HIS A 51 1.53 -11.15 -2.29
N ILE A 52 2.23 -10.03 -2.15
CA ILE A 52 3.15 -9.80 -1.02
C ILE A 52 2.42 -9.96 0.33
N ILE A 53 1.12 -9.68 0.35
CA ILE A 53 0.20 -10.09 1.40
C ILE A 53 -0.56 -11.32 0.94
N SER A 54 0.05 -12.48 1.16
CA SER A 54 -0.49 -13.79 0.80
C SER A 54 -1.06 -14.52 2.02
N ARG A 55 -1.75 -15.64 1.78
CA ARG A 55 -2.19 -16.55 2.83
C ARG A 55 -1.04 -17.03 3.72
N GLU A 56 0.11 -17.31 3.13
CA GLU A 56 1.30 -17.74 3.86
C GLU A 56 1.80 -16.66 4.82
N VAL A 57 1.94 -15.41 4.34
CA VAL A 57 2.32 -14.26 5.16
C VAL A 57 1.34 -14.06 6.31
N ILE A 58 0.04 -14.06 6.03
CA ILE A 58 -1.00 -13.87 7.05
C ILE A 58 -0.93 -14.96 8.11
N SER A 59 -0.72 -16.21 7.69
CA SER A 59 -0.73 -17.35 8.62
C SER A 59 0.52 -17.44 9.49
N LYS A 60 1.69 -17.08 8.94
CA LYS A 60 2.99 -17.32 9.59
C LYS A 60 3.56 -16.09 10.31
N THR A 61 3.29 -14.89 9.81
CA THR A 61 4.04 -13.69 10.22
C THR A 61 3.23 -12.62 10.93
N LEU A 62 1.92 -12.48 10.67
CA LEU A 62 1.12 -11.41 11.27
C LEU A 62 0.79 -11.66 12.76
N LYS A 63 1.73 -11.37 13.64
CA LYS A 63 1.58 -11.63 15.09
C LYS A 63 0.69 -10.61 15.80
N LYS A 64 0.68 -9.35 15.34
CA LYS A 64 -0.04 -8.25 16.01
C LYS A 64 -1.45 -8.00 15.51
N LYS A 65 -1.95 -8.83 14.58
CA LYS A 65 -3.28 -8.64 13.97
C LYS A 65 -3.44 -7.25 13.39
N PRO A 66 -2.63 -6.86 12.40
CA PRO A 66 -2.59 -5.49 11.91
C PRO A 66 -3.87 -5.08 11.17
N ILE A 67 -4.03 -3.77 11.02
CA ILE A 67 -4.84 -3.18 9.94
C ILE A 67 -3.92 -3.08 8.73
N ILE A 68 -4.38 -3.55 7.56
CA ILE A 68 -3.65 -3.46 6.31
C ILE A 68 -4.29 -2.39 5.44
N ILE A 69 -3.47 -1.49 4.87
CA ILE A 69 -3.90 -0.40 3.99
C ILE A 69 -3.23 -0.57 2.64
N ASN A 70 -4.02 -0.63 1.57
CA ASN A 70 -3.52 -0.74 0.21
C ASN A 70 -4.02 0.43 -0.67
N THR A 71 -3.11 1.33 -0.98
CA THR A 71 -3.33 2.46 -1.91
C THR A 71 -2.38 2.37 -3.11
N ALA A 72 -1.74 1.22 -3.32
CA ALA A 72 -0.78 0.99 -4.39
C ALA A 72 -1.40 0.25 -5.58
N ARG A 73 -1.53 -1.10 -5.52
CA ARG A 73 -2.14 -1.94 -6.56
C ARG A 73 -2.88 -3.11 -5.90
N GLY A 74 -4.06 -3.46 -6.45
CA GLY A 74 -4.91 -4.51 -5.90
C GLY A 74 -4.23 -5.87 -5.81
N GLU A 75 -3.47 -6.25 -6.83
CA GLU A 75 -2.80 -7.55 -6.92
C GLU A 75 -1.62 -7.73 -5.95
N LEU A 76 -1.23 -6.71 -5.21
CA LEU A 76 -0.28 -6.87 -4.09
C LEU A 76 -0.86 -7.73 -2.97
N VAL A 77 -2.19 -7.88 -2.96
CA VAL A 77 -2.92 -8.57 -1.89
C VAL A 77 -3.77 -9.68 -2.49
N ASP A 78 -3.77 -10.85 -1.86
CA ASP A 78 -4.74 -11.90 -2.15
C ASP A 78 -6.03 -11.61 -1.38
N SER A 79 -7.10 -11.19 -2.09
CA SER A 79 -8.40 -10.86 -1.50
C SER A 79 -9.01 -12.01 -0.68
N HIS A 80 -8.88 -13.26 -1.14
CA HIS A 80 -9.37 -14.42 -0.41
C HIS A 80 -8.58 -14.65 0.89
N ALA A 81 -7.26 -14.45 0.84
CA ALA A 81 -6.42 -14.56 2.01
C ALA A 81 -6.75 -13.48 3.07
N ILE A 82 -7.10 -12.27 2.64
CA ILE A 82 -7.58 -11.22 3.54
C ILE A 82 -8.89 -11.62 4.22
N VAL A 83 -9.87 -12.10 3.45
CA VAL A 83 -11.16 -12.56 3.98
C VAL A 83 -10.97 -13.63 5.03
N ASP A 84 -10.16 -14.65 4.72
CA ASP A 84 -9.87 -15.73 5.67
C ASP A 84 -9.10 -15.22 6.89
N GLY A 85 -8.12 -14.34 6.70
CA GLY A 85 -7.36 -13.73 7.78
C GLY A 85 -8.21 -12.89 8.74
N ILE A 86 -9.21 -12.18 8.24
CA ILE A 86 -10.20 -11.45 9.06
C ILE A 86 -11.05 -12.44 9.85
N LYS A 87 -11.62 -13.47 9.19
CA LYS A 87 -12.44 -14.50 9.83
C LYS A 87 -11.68 -15.27 10.93
N GLU A 88 -10.41 -15.55 10.70
CA GLU A 88 -9.52 -16.22 11.66
C GLU A 88 -9.00 -15.26 12.77
N GLY A 89 -9.34 -13.98 12.71
CA GLY A 89 -8.90 -12.96 13.66
C GLY A 89 -7.40 -12.66 13.62
N LYS A 90 -6.74 -12.93 12.47
CA LYS A 90 -5.33 -12.61 12.22
C LYS A 90 -5.12 -11.21 11.64
N ILE A 91 -6.15 -10.66 10.99
CA ILE A 91 -6.21 -9.30 10.48
C ILE A 91 -7.35 -8.59 11.17
N LYS A 92 -7.12 -7.38 11.67
CA LYS A 92 -8.12 -6.56 12.33
C LYS A 92 -9.02 -5.83 11.34
N GLY A 93 -8.47 -5.43 10.20
CA GLY A 93 -9.21 -4.76 9.14
C GLY A 93 -8.38 -4.57 7.88
N TYR A 94 -9.04 -4.30 6.76
CA TYR A 94 -8.41 -4.01 5.48
C TYR A 94 -9.04 -2.77 4.84
N LEU A 95 -8.19 -1.82 4.45
CA LEU A 95 -8.60 -0.59 3.79
C LEU A 95 -7.95 -0.55 2.40
N ALA A 96 -8.75 -0.42 1.34
CA ALA A 96 -8.26 -0.44 -0.03
C ALA A 96 -8.83 0.72 -0.84
N ASP A 97 -7.95 1.44 -1.54
CA ASP A 97 -8.36 2.37 -2.60
C ASP A 97 -8.23 1.72 -3.98
N VAL A 98 -7.63 0.52 -4.04
CA VAL A 98 -7.33 -0.22 -5.26
C VAL A 98 -7.74 -1.68 -5.12
N LEU A 99 -8.27 -2.26 -6.21
CA LEU A 99 -8.66 -3.66 -6.29
C LEU A 99 -8.05 -4.33 -7.53
N LYS A 100 -8.06 -5.67 -7.55
CA LYS A 100 -7.61 -6.43 -8.72
C LYS A 100 -8.50 -6.19 -9.93
N GLU A 101 -9.81 -6.10 -9.72
CA GLU A 101 -10.80 -5.74 -10.75
C GLU A 101 -11.36 -4.36 -10.49
N GLU A 102 -11.21 -3.46 -11.46
CA GLU A 102 -11.77 -2.12 -11.44
C GLU A 102 -12.48 -1.83 -12.77
N PRO A 103 -13.77 -1.50 -12.77
CA PRO A 103 -14.65 -1.23 -11.61
C PRO A 103 -14.91 -2.45 -10.73
N LEU A 104 -15.21 -2.19 -9.44
CA LEU A 104 -15.52 -3.18 -8.41
C LEU A 104 -16.55 -4.21 -8.90
N SER A 105 -16.17 -5.48 -8.91
CA SER A 105 -17.06 -6.61 -9.19
C SER A 105 -18.03 -6.85 -8.04
N LYS A 106 -19.30 -7.19 -8.37
CA LYS A 106 -20.28 -7.61 -7.35
C LYS A 106 -19.87 -8.90 -6.63
N ASN A 107 -18.97 -9.68 -7.22
CA ASN A 107 -18.46 -10.94 -6.68
C ASN A 107 -17.15 -10.76 -5.90
N GLU A 108 -16.71 -9.52 -5.64
CA GLU A 108 -15.49 -9.27 -4.87
C GLU A 108 -15.67 -9.83 -3.44
N PRO A 109 -14.83 -10.80 -3.02
CA PRO A 109 -15.00 -11.47 -1.73
C PRO A 109 -14.86 -10.55 -0.53
N LEU A 110 -14.13 -9.45 -0.66
CA LEU A 110 -13.95 -8.44 0.38
C LEU A 110 -15.27 -7.75 0.80
N LEU A 111 -16.26 -7.71 -0.09
CA LEU A 111 -17.59 -7.13 0.21
C LEU A 111 -18.37 -7.89 1.30
N ALA A 112 -17.99 -9.12 1.59
CA ALA A 112 -18.59 -9.94 2.64
C ALA A 112 -18.03 -9.66 4.05
N CYS A 113 -17.06 -8.75 4.19
CA CYS A 113 -16.37 -8.47 5.44
C CYS A 113 -16.76 -7.10 6.01
N GLU A 114 -17.24 -7.06 7.26
CA GLU A 114 -17.59 -5.80 7.95
C GLU A 114 -16.36 -4.93 8.25
N ASN A 115 -15.19 -5.53 8.43
CA ASN A 115 -13.94 -4.84 8.76
C ASN A 115 -13.14 -4.45 7.50
N VAL A 116 -13.82 -4.23 6.37
CA VAL A 116 -13.22 -3.81 5.10
C VAL A 116 -13.82 -2.49 4.66
N ILE A 117 -12.96 -1.55 4.28
CA ILE A 117 -13.36 -0.29 3.65
C ILE A 117 -12.73 -0.23 2.26
N ILE A 118 -13.55 0.01 1.24
CA ILE A 118 -13.10 0.13 -0.15
C ILE A 118 -13.51 1.50 -0.68
N THR A 119 -12.56 2.22 -1.29
CA THR A 119 -12.82 3.44 -2.04
C THR A 119 -12.53 3.20 -3.53
N PRO A 120 -13.22 3.93 -4.45
CA PRO A 120 -13.18 3.60 -5.88
C PRO A 120 -11.98 4.22 -6.61
N HIS A 121 -10.75 3.96 -6.14
CA HIS A 121 -9.48 4.43 -6.71
C HIS A 121 -9.46 5.96 -6.89
N VAL A 122 -9.71 6.67 -5.80
CA VAL A 122 -9.82 8.14 -5.78
C VAL A 122 -8.69 8.83 -5.03
N GLY A 123 -7.74 8.10 -4.46
CA GLY A 123 -6.66 8.65 -3.63
C GLY A 123 -5.81 9.71 -4.34
N SER A 124 -5.64 9.60 -5.66
CA SER A 124 -4.96 10.61 -6.49
C SER A 124 -5.89 11.66 -7.11
N ARG A 125 -7.21 11.57 -6.90
CA ARG A 125 -8.22 12.42 -7.55
C ARG A 125 -8.74 13.55 -6.66
N THR A 126 -7.94 14.01 -5.68
CA THR A 126 -8.28 15.24 -4.98
C THR A 126 -8.10 16.45 -5.91
N PHE A 127 -8.82 17.52 -5.67
CA PHE A 127 -8.74 18.74 -6.48
C PHE A 127 -7.29 19.24 -6.60
N GLU A 128 -6.57 19.30 -5.48
CA GLU A 128 -5.18 19.76 -5.41
C GLU A 128 -4.23 18.80 -6.16
N SER A 129 -4.47 17.49 -6.07
CA SER A 129 -3.63 16.48 -6.73
C SER A 129 -3.79 16.56 -8.25
N VAL A 130 -5.03 16.66 -8.76
CA VAL A 130 -5.29 16.78 -10.19
C VAL A 130 -4.67 18.06 -10.78
N GLN A 131 -4.83 19.18 -10.08
CA GLN A 131 -4.22 20.44 -10.49
C GLN A 131 -2.70 20.37 -10.53
N ARG A 132 -2.07 19.80 -9.50
CA ARG A 132 -0.62 19.63 -9.42
C ARG A 132 -0.10 18.70 -10.53
N GLN A 133 -0.73 17.57 -10.75
CA GLN A 133 -0.34 16.62 -11.81
C GLN A 133 -0.43 17.25 -13.19
N GLY A 134 -1.52 17.98 -13.48
CA GLY A 134 -1.68 18.68 -14.75
C GLY A 134 -0.60 19.74 -14.96
N THR A 135 -0.32 20.55 -13.95
CA THR A 135 0.73 21.59 -14.02
C THR A 135 2.11 20.96 -14.22
N MET A 136 2.43 19.89 -13.49
CA MET A 136 3.72 19.19 -13.63
C MET A 136 3.88 18.60 -15.03
N ALA A 137 2.85 17.98 -15.59
CA ALA A 137 2.90 17.41 -16.93
C ALA A 137 3.18 18.47 -18.00
N VAL A 138 2.54 19.64 -17.91
CA VAL A 138 2.77 20.76 -18.83
C VAL A 138 4.19 21.32 -18.68
N ASN A 139 4.65 21.54 -17.46
CA ASN A 139 6.01 22.05 -17.20
C ASN A 139 7.08 21.09 -17.73
N ASN A 140 6.93 19.78 -17.49
CA ASN A 140 7.86 18.77 -18.01
C ASN A 140 7.90 18.77 -19.55
N LEU A 141 6.74 18.98 -20.21
CA LEU A 141 6.70 19.10 -21.66
C LEU A 141 7.43 20.36 -22.15
N ILE A 142 7.23 21.51 -21.52
CA ILE A 142 7.92 22.76 -21.85
C ILE A 142 9.44 22.56 -21.72
N GLU A 143 9.92 22.05 -20.59
CA GLU A 143 11.34 21.78 -20.39
C GLU A 143 11.94 20.82 -21.43
N LEU A 144 11.15 19.83 -21.87
CA LEU A 144 11.59 18.91 -22.91
C LEU A 144 11.74 19.59 -24.25
N VAL A 145 10.76 20.42 -24.64
CA VAL A 145 10.78 21.16 -25.91
C VAL A 145 11.93 22.17 -25.95
N GLU A 146 12.18 22.89 -24.84
CA GLU A 146 13.28 23.84 -24.73
C GLU A 146 14.67 23.20 -24.87
N LYS A 147 14.80 21.93 -24.54
CA LYS A 147 16.08 21.16 -24.73
C LYS A 147 16.28 20.68 -26.16
N TRP A 148 15.25 20.74 -27.01
CA TRP A 148 15.30 20.32 -28.43
C TRP A 148 15.46 21.50 -29.40
N THR A 149 15.32 22.72 -28.89
CA THR A 149 15.57 23.98 -29.61
C THR A 149 16.94 24.57 -29.28
#